data_0a01bb64aaee2cd7981835d1550871de
#
_entry.id   0a01bb64aaee2cd7981835d1550871de
#
_cell.length_a   1.000
_cell.length_b   1.000
_cell.length_c   1.000
_cell.angle_alpha   90.00
_cell.angle_beta   90.00
_cell.angle_gamma   90.00
#
_symmetry.space_group_name_H-M   'P 1'
#
loop_
_entity.id
_entity.type
_entity.pdbx_description
1 polymer ?
#
loop_
_entity_poly.entity_id
_entity_poly.type
_entity_poly.pdbx_seq_one_letter_code
_entity_poly.pdbx_strand_id
1 'polypeptide(L)'
;MAESNGGPAIRLEGVTLRYRVPREKIRSFKEYTIRKLKRLVVFDEIEAVRDFDLVVEPGETVGVVGRNGAGKSTLFKLIARVLYPTLGRVVVAGRIAPLLELGLGFHGELTGRENVLLQGALLGFSRGEMRRRLADIVSWAELEEFIDSPIRTYSSGMTARLAFAVATDVEPDILLVDETLAVGDERFQEKCRERIDAFRKAGKTVLLVSHNLAQVNGNCRRALWIHKGHADRSVAESAPEPLFTLL
;
A
#
# COMPACT_ATOMS: atom_id res chain seq x y z
N MET A 1 22.00 5.90 7.03
CA MET A 1 21.46 6.28 8.35
C MET A 1 20.49 7.41 8.11
N ALA A 2 19.18 7.15 8.18
CA ALA A 2 18.18 8.20 8.11
C ALA A 2 18.05 8.79 9.50
N GLU A 3 18.31 10.08 9.61
CA GLU A 3 18.12 10.85 10.84
C GLU A 3 16.67 10.74 11.30
N SER A 4 16.47 10.25 12.51
CA SER A 4 15.21 10.36 13.23
C SER A 4 15.04 11.81 13.68
N ASN A 5 14.76 12.70 12.72
CA ASN A 5 14.26 14.03 13.03
C ASN A 5 12.84 13.86 13.58
N GLY A 6 12.54 14.42 14.76
CA GLY A 6 11.29 14.30 15.52
C GLY A 6 10.03 14.84 14.81
N GLY A 7 9.87 14.54 13.53
CA GLY A 7 8.72 14.85 12.69
C GLY A 7 7.80 13.65 12.49
N PRO A 8 6.59 13.87 11.96
CA PRO A 8 5.62 12.81 11.71
C PRO A 8 6.15 11.79 10.71
N ALA A 9 5.72 10.53 10.85
CA ALA A 9 6.05 9.44 9.94
C ALA A 9 5.44 9.67 8.55
N ILE A 10 4.23 10.23 8.51
CA ILE A 10 3.54 10.59 7.26
C ILE A 10 2.89 11.96 7.44
N ARG A 11 3.06 12.82 6.42
CA ARG A 11 2.38 14.12 6.36
C ARG A 11 1.88 14.38 4.94
N LEU A 12 0.60 14.64 4.82
CA LEU A 12 -0.07 15.10 3.62
C LEU A 12 -0.57 16.53 3.87
N GLU A 13 -0.31 17.45 2.95
CA GLU A 13 -0.67 18.86 3.05
C GLU A 13 -1.40 19.29 1.76
N GLY A 14 -2.72 19.54 1.86
CA GLY A 14 -3.57 19.97 0.75
C GLY A 14 -3.52 19.05 -0.47
N VAL A 15 -3.40 17.74 -0.26
CA VAL A 15 -3.12 16.78 -1.31
C VAL A 15 -4.34 16.58 -2.20
N THR A 16 -4.17 16.84 -3.50
CA THR A 16 -5.18 16.58 -4.53
C THR A 16 -4.58 15.70 -5.62
N LEU A 17 -5.28 14.64 -6.01
CA LEU A 17 -4.93 13.82 -7.17
C LEU A 17 -6.08 13.77 -8.17
N ARG A 18 -5.77 14.17 -9.41
CA ARG A 18 -6.69 14.12 -10.56
C ARG A 18 -6.20 13.12 -11.59
N TYR A 19 -7.10 12.22 -11.98
CA TYR A 19 -6.88 11.35 -13.14
C TYR A 19 -7.47 12.01 -14.37
N ARG A 20 -6.72 12.00 -15.47
CA ARG A 20 -7.22 12.40 -16.80
C ARG A 20 -7.61 11.14 -17.56
N VAL A 21 -8.89 10.95 -17.76
CA VAL A 21 -9.44 9.79 -18.47
C VAL A 21 -10.01 10.28 -19.81
N PRO A 22 -9.59 9.70 -20.95
CA PRO A 22 -10.21 10.05 -22.23
C PRO A 22 -11.71 9.76 -22.17
N ARG A 23 -12.54 10.74 -22.54
CA ARG A 23 -14.00 10.61 -22.55
C ARG A 23 -14.49 9.51 -23.47
N GLU A 24 -13.77 9.28 -24.56
CA GLU A 24 -14.06 8.22 -25.51
C GLU A 24 -12.99 7.13 -25.45
N LYS A 25 -13.43 5.86 -25.57
CA LYS A 25 -12.50 4.71 -25.64
C LYS A 25 -11.74 4.76 -26.97
N ILE A 26 -10.48 5.16 -26.92
CA ILE A 26 -9.59 5.15 -28.07
C ILE A 26 -8.98 3.74 -28.17
N ARG A 27 -9.29 3.05 -29.28
CA ARG A 27 -8.92 1.63 -29.46
C ARG A 27 -7.53 1.40 -30.05
N SER A 28 -6.92 2.42 -30.68
CA SER A 28 -5.60 2.26 -31.30
C SER A 28 -4.74 3.51 -31.15
N PHE A 29 -3.42 3.30 -31.11
CA PHE A 29 -2.45 4.39 -31.09
C PHE A 29 -2.57 5.33 -32.31
N LYS A 30 -2.88 4.78 -33.49
CA LYS A 30 -3.11 5.55 -34.72
C LYS A 30 -4.32 6.48 -34.58
N GLU A 31 -5.42 5.99 -34.02
CA GLU A 31 -6.62 6.79 -33.75
C GLU A 31 -6.33 7.90 -32.73
N TYR A 32 -5.59 7.57 -31.65
CA TYR A 32 -5.17 8.56 -30.65
C TYR A 32 -4.36 9.70 -31.30
N THR A 33 -3.37 9.37 -32.14
CA THR A 33 -2.52 10.37 -32.80
C THR A 33 -3.31 11.28 -33.72
N ILE A 34 -4.21 10.73 -34.55
CA ILE A 34 -5.05 11.49 -35.45
C ILE A 34 -6.00 12.42 -34.68
N ARG A 35 -6.64 11.92 -33.64
CA ARG A 35 -7.58 12.72 -32.83
C ARG A 35 -6.82 13.78 -31.99
N LYS A 36 -5.64 13.51 -31.53
CA LYS A 36 -4.77 14.47 -30.81
C LYS A 36 -4.34 15.62 -31.73
N LEU A 37 -3.93 15.33 -32.96
CA LEU A 37 -3.61 16.35 -33.98
C LEU A 37 -4.83 17.24 -34.31
N LYS A 38 -6.03 16.65 -34.36
CA LYS A 38 -7.29 17.35 -34.62
C LYS A 38 -7.87 18.04 -33.39
N ARG A 39 -7.19 18.02 -32.23
CA ARG A 39 -7.65 18.53 -30.90
C ARG A 39 -9.03 17.98 -30.46
N LEU A 40 -9.36 16.76 -30.91
CA LEU A 40 -10.66 16.11 -30.65
C LEU A 40 -10.60 15.19 -29.41
N VAL A 41 -9.43 15.04 -28.75
CA VAL A 41 -9.32 14.23 -27.53
C VAL A 41 -9.76 15.09 -26.35
N VAL A 42 -10.96 14.81 -25.85
CA VAL A 42 -11.50 15.42 -24.63
C VAL A 42 -11.19 14.48 -23.47
N PHE A 43 -10.64 15.04 -22.40
CA PHE A 43 -10.37 14.30 -21.16
C PHE A 43 -11.36 14.75 -20.08
N ASP A 44 -11.94 13.80 -19.41
CA ASP A 44 -12.64 14.06 -18.15
C ASP A 44 -11.61 14.00 -17.01
N GLU A 45 -11.69 14.93 -16.07
CA GLU A 45 -10.87 14.93 -14.87
C GLU A 45 -11.67 14.31 -13.72
N ILE A 46 -11.14 13.25 -13.14
CA ILE A 46 -11.71 12.58 -11.97
C ILE A 46 -10.82 12.88 -10.77
N GLU A 47 -11.34 13.63 -9.81
CA GLU A 47 -10.64 13.86 -8.54
C GLU A 47 -10.80 12.64 -7.64
N ALA A 48 -9.74 11.86 -7.49
CA ALA A 48 -9.72 10.66 -6.66
C ALA A 48 -9.38 10.99 -5.19
N VAL A 49 -8.62 12.05 -4.96
CA VAL A 49 -8.30 12.63 -3.66
C VAL A 49 -8.36 14.14 -3.84
N ARG A 50 -8.99 14.86 -2.89
CA ARG A 50 -9.17 16.31 -2.96
C ARG A 50 -8.89 16.96 -1.62
N ASP A 51 -7.99 17.96 -1.64
CA ASP A 51 -7.64 18.82 -0.50
C ASP A 51 -7.51 18.03 0.81
N PHE A 52 -6.63 17.03 0.78
CA PHE A 52 -6.53 16.03 1.81
C PHE A 52 -5.35 16.29 2.72
N ASP A 53 -5.63 16.49 4.00
CA ASP A 53 -4.63 16.65 5.05
C ASP A 53 -4.59 15.43 5.95
N LEU A 54 -3.39 14.97 6.29
CA LEU A 54 -3.18 13.87 7.21
C LEU A 54 -1.81 14.00 7.88
N VAL A 55 -1.77 13.80 9.17
CA VAL A 55 -0.53 13.64 9.94
C VAL A 55 -0.61 12.30 10.67
N VAL A 56 0.42 11.48 10.52
CA VAL A 56 0.57 10.21 11.26
C VAL A 56 1.90 10.24 11.99
N GLU A 57 1.84 10.05 13.29
CA GLU A 57 3.02 10.07 14.15
C GLU A 57 3.79 8.73 14.09
N PRO A 58 5.10 8.72 14.37
CA PRO A 58 5.86 7.47 14.47
C PRO A 58 5.25 6.50 15.47
N GLY A 59 5.10 5.23 15.06
CA GLY A 59 4.51 4.18 15.91
C GLY A 59 2.98 4.22 16.02
N GLU A 60 2.33 5.12 15.30
CA GLU A 60 0.87 5.20 15.31
C GLU A 60 0.26 4.13 14.40
N THR A 61 -0.88 3.54 14.85
CA THR A 61 -1.72 2.68 14.01
C THR A 61 -3.00 3.43 13.66
N VAL A 62 -3.19 3.71 12.37
CA VAL A 62 -4.33 4.47 11.82
C VAL A 62 -5.15 3.58 10.90
N GLY A 63 -6.46 3.49 11.19
CA GLY A 63 -7.43 2.86 10.30
C GLY A 63 -7.88 3.82 9.20
N VAL A 64 -8.00 3.35 7.96
CA VAL A 64 -8.56 4.12 6.85
C VAL A 64 -9.82 3.41 6.37
N VAL A 65 -10.96 4.03 6.60
CA VAL A 65 -12.27 3.46 6.35
C VAL A 65 -13.00 4.24 5.26
N GLY A 66 -13.82 3.58 4.48
CA GLY A 66 -14.63 4.23 3.46
C GLY A 66 -15.18 3.24 2.44
N ARG A 67 -16.20 3.64 1.70
CA ARG A 67 -16.84 2.80 0.67
C ARG A 67 -15.86 2.48 -0.48
N ASN A 68 -16.20 1.46 -1.27
CA ASN A 68 -15.46 1.18 -2.51
C ASN A 68 -15.51 2.39 -3.44
N GLY A 69 -14.36 2.74 -4.04
CA GLY A 69 -14.22 3.95 -4.86
C GLY A 69 -14.07 5.26 -4.08
N ALA A 70 -13.99 5.24 -2.74
CA ALA A 70 -13.84 6.45 -1.93
C ALA A 70 -12.45 7.13 -2.05
N GLY A 71 -11.44 6.46 -2.64
CA GLY A 71 -10.10 7.01 -2.77
C GLY A 71 -9.03 6.34 -1.88
N LYS A 72 -9.40 5.33 -1.07
CA LYS A 72 -8.50 4.64 -0.13
C LYS A 72 -7.22 4.11 -0.78
N SER A 73 -7.37 3.30 -1.83
CA SER A 73 -6.21 2.73 -2.55
C SER A 73 -5.38 3.81 -3.25
N THR A 74 -6.02 4.90 -3.70
CA THR A 74 -5.32 6.06 -4.28
C THR A 74 -4.50 6.79 -3.24
N LEU A 75 -5.05 7.01 -2.05
CA LEU A 75 -4.34 7.60 -0.92
C LEU A 75 -3.11 6.77 -0.55
N PHE A 76 -3.26 5.45 -0.48
CA PHE A 76 -2.16 4.55 -0.18
C PHE A 76 -1.07 4.57 -1.27
N LYS A 77 -1.45 4.62 -2.54
CA LYS A 77 -0.50 4.76 -3.65
C LYS A 77 0.26 6.09 -3.62
N LEU A 78 -0.37 7.16 -3.14
CA LEU A 78 0.30 8.45 -2.88
C LEU A 78 1.32 8.33 -1.74
N ILE A 79 0.94 7.71 -0.62
CA ILE A 79 1.83 7.49 0.53
C ILE A 79 2.98 6.57 0.14
N ALA A 80 2.71 5.49 -0.61
CA ALA A 80 3.71 4.56 -1.13
C ALA A 80 4.62 5.16 -2.23
N ARG A 81 4.39 6.43 -2.63
CA ARG A 81 5.12 7.12 -3.71
C ARG A 81 5.01 6.43 -5.09
N VAL A 82 3.97 5.61 -5.28
CA VAL A 82 3.62 5.01 -6.58
C VAL A 82 2.93 6.06 -7.46
N LEU A 83 2.16 6.96 -6.84
CA LEU A 83 1.53 8.10 -7.50
C LEU A 83 2.06 9.41 -6.89
N TYR A 84 2.10 10.45 -7.72
CA TYR A 84 2.44 11.79 -7.29
C TYR A 84 1.20 12.67 -7.25
N PRO A 85 1.04 13.55 -6.26
CA PRO A 85 -0.11 14.43 -6.18
C PRO A 85 -0.10 15.46 -7.32
N THR A 86 -1.29 15.85 -7.77
CA THR A 86 -1.47 16.96 -8.74
C THR A 86 -1.26 18.32 -8.05
N LEU A 87 -1.68 18.44 -6.80
CA LEU A 87 -1.49 19.61 -5.92
C LEU A 87 -1.16 19.11 -4.52
N GLY A 88 -0.53 19.98 -3.73
CA GLY A 88 -0.16 19.68 -2.36
C GLY A 88 1.14 18.90 -2.25
N ARG A 89 1.42 18.37 -1.06
CA ARG A 89 2.69 17.71 -0.75
C ARG A 89 2.47 16.46 0.10
N VAL A 90 3.20 15.38 -0.26
CA VAL A 90 3.29 14.14 0.52
C VAL A 90 4.71 13.99 1.04
N VAL A 91 4.86 13.92 2.34
CA VAL A 91 6.14 13.67 3.01
C VAL A 91 6.02 12.39 3.81
N VAL A 92 6.95 11.46 3.60
CA VAL A 92 7.00 10.20 4.34
C VAL A 92 8.43 9.99 4.84
N ALA A 93 8.57 9.77 6.13
CA ALA A 93 9.85 9.55 6.81
C ALA A 93 10.03 8.05 7.09
N GLY A 94 11.08 7.45 6.52
CA GLY A 94 11.39 6.04 6.70
C GLY A 94 11.03 5.15 5.51
N ARG A 95 11.24 3.84 5.70
CA ARG A 95 11.00 2.81 4.68
C ARG A 95 9.56 2.33 4.75
N ILE A 96 8.92 2.26 3.59
CA ILE A 96 7.54 1.83 3.45
C ILE A 96 7.48 0.42 2.89
N ALA A 97 6.70 -0.47 3.49
CA ALA A 97 6.28 -1.73 2.89
C ALA A 97 4.78 -1.65 2.53
N PRO A 98 4.46 -1.48 1.26
CA PRO A 98 3.07 -1.53 0.81
C PRO A 98 2.63 -2.98 0.64
N LEU A 99 1.67 -3.44 1.44
CA LEU A 99 1.03 -4.75 1.32
C LEU A 99 -0.29 -4.67 0.53
N LEU A 100 -0.42 -3.70 -0.38
CA LEU A 100 -1.63 -3.39 -1.13
C LEU A 100 -1.82 -4.25 -2.39
N GLU A 101 -0.75 -4.50 -3.08
CA GLU A 101 -0.72 -5.22 -4.36
C GLU A 101 0.47 -6.18 -4.29
N LEU A 102 0.33 -7.22 -3.46
CA LEU A 102 1.39 -8.21 -3.22
C LEU A 102 1.81 -8.89 -4.53
N GLY A 103 3.12 -8.86 -4.79
CA GLY A 103 3.70 -9.37 -6.03
C GLY A 103 3.76 -8.34 -7.17
N LEU A 104 3.30 -7.11 -6.94
CA LEU A 104 3.55 -6.04 -7.91
C LEU A 104 5.06 -5.81 -8.03
N GLY A 105 5.57 -5.87 -9.26
CA GLY A 105 7.01 -5.82 -9.55
C GLY A 105 7.68 -7.18 -9.65
N PHE A 106 6.98 -8.29 -9.40
CA PHE A 106 7.48 -9.61 -9.73
C PHE A 106 7.46 -9.84 -11.24
N HIS A 107 8.54 -10.38 -11.74
CA HIS A 107 8.68 -10.71 -13.16
C HIS A 107 8.40 -12.19 -13.39
N GLY A 108 7.40 -12.52 -14.19
CA GLY A 108 6.91 -13.89 -14.37
C GLY A 108 7.96 -14.88 -14.89
N GLU A 109 8.91 -14.42 -15.72
CA GLU A 109 9.96 -15.28 -16.29
C GLU A 109 11.13 -15.52 -15.32
N LEU A 110 11.27 -14.71 -14.28
CA LEU A 110 12.28 -14.90 -13.25
C LEU A 110 11.81 -15.91 -12.20
N THR A 111 12.76 -16.62 -11.61
CA THR A 111 12.51 -17.53 -10.47
C THR A 111 12.05 -16.75 -9.24
N GLY A 112 11.47 -17.45 -8.25
CA GLY A 112 11.15 -16.86 -6.96
C GLY A 112 12.37 -16.21 -6.31
N ARG A 113 13.53 -16.90 -6.33
CA ARG A 113 14.82 -16.41 -5.84
C ARG A 113 15.24 -15.09 -6.49
N GLU A 114 15.16 -15.02 -7.80
CA GLU A 114 15.52 -13.82 -8.56
C GLU A 114 14.56 -12.67 -8.27
N ASN A 115 13.25 -12.97 -8.11
CA ASN A 115 12.25 -11.98 -7.73
C ASN A 115 12.46 -11.45 -6.31
N VAL A 116 12.86 -12.27 -5.34
CA VAL A 116 13.26 -11.81 -4.00
C VAL A 116 14.39 -10.80 -4.06
N LEU A 117 15.42 -11.09 -4.87
CA LEU A 117 16.56 -10.17 -5.03
C LEU A 117 16.15 -8.87 -5.76
N LEU A 118 15.29 -8.97 -6.78
CA LEU A 118 14.76 -7.83 -7.53
C LEU A 118 13.92 -6.92 -6.62
N GLN A 119 13.00 -7.52 -5.86
CA GLN A 119 12.13 -6.78 -4.94
C GLN A 119 12.95 -6.10 -3.84
N GLY A 120 13.95 -6.79 -3.28
CA GLY A 120 14.86 -6.20 -2.31
C GLY A 120 15.60 -4.98 -2.87
N ALA A 121 16.05 -5.04 -4.13
CA ALA A 121 16.69 -3.91 -4.79
C ALA A 121 15.73 -2.72 -4.98
N LEU A 122 14.46 -2.98 -5.33
CA LEU A 122 13.43 -1.94 -5.42
C LEU A 122 13.14 -1.29 -4.05
N LEU A 123 13.28 -2.06 -2.96
CA LEU A 123 13.16 -1.57 -1.58
C LEU A 123 14.45 -0.91 -1.06
N GLY A 124 15.50 -0.81 -1.89
CA GLY A 124 16.76 -0.13 -1.57
C GLY A 124 17.80 -1.00 -0.86
N PHE A 125 17.63 -2.33 -0.83
CA PHE A 125 18.61 -3.26 -0.26
C PHE A 125 19.65 -3.71 -1.29
N SER A 126 20.88 -3.91 -0.82
CA SER A 126 21.92 -4.48 -1.66
C SER A 126 21.64 -5.98 -1.93
N ARG A 127 22.16 -6.46 -3.05
CA ARG A 127 22.07 -7.88 -3.42
C ARG A 127 22.69 -8.79 -2.34
N GLY A 128 23.74 -8.33 -1.66
CA GLY A 128 24.41 -9.08 -0.61
C GLY A 128 23.53 -9.23 0.65
N GLU A 129 22.83 -8.18 1.04
CA GLU A 129 21.88 -8.21 2.15
C GLU A 129 20.72 -9.15 1.86
N MET A 130 20.11 -9.04 0.68
CA MET A 130 19.00 -9.92 0.29
C MET A 130 19.40 -11.38 0.17
N ARG A 131 20.64 -11.68 -0.26
CA ARG A 131 21.13 -13.07 -0.27
C ARG A 131 21.25 -13.67 1.12
N ARG A 132 21.62 -12.89 2.13
CA ARG A 132 21.71 -13.38 3.54
C ARG A 132 20.32 -13.66 4.11
N ARG A 133 19.31 -12.86 3.74
CA ARG A 133 17.92 -12.98 4.20
C ARG A 133 17.10 -14.02 3.41
N LEU A 134 17.60 -14.44 2.27
CA LEU A 134 16.86 -15.27 1.30
C LEU A 134 16.32 -16.56 1.92
N ALA A 135 17.14 -17.26 2.71
CA ALA A 135 16.74 -18.53 3.33
C ALA A 135 15.57 -18.33 4.30
N ASP A 136 15.63 -17.28 5.13
CA ASP A 136 14.59 -16.95 6.09
C ASP A 136 13.28 -16.52 5.39
N ILE A 137 13.40 -15.70 4.34
CA ILE A 137 12.25 -15.27 3.52
C ILE A 137 11.55 -16.48 2.91
N VAL A 138 12.32 -17.39 2.31
CA VAL A 138 11.78 -18.58 1.62
C VAL A 138 11.11 -19.52 2.61
N SER A 139 11.76 -19.78 3.75
CA SER A 139 11.22 -20.62 4.81
C SER A 139 9.96 -20.00 5.42
N TRP A 140 9.94 -18.70 5.64
CA TRP A 140 8.74 -18.03 6.14
C TRP A 140 7.57 -18.12 5.14
N ALA A 141 7.85 -18.02 3.83
CA ALA A 141 6.85 -18.15 2.77
C ALA A 141 6.39 -19.61 2.54
N GLU A 142 7.13 -20.62 3.07
CA GLU A 142 6.90 -22.05 2.87
C GLU A 142 6.97 -22.42 1.37
N LEU A 143 8.06 -21.98 0.70
CA LEU A 143 8.24 -22.12 -0.75
C LEU A 143 9.61 -22.72 -1.12
N GLU A 144 10.23 -23.50 -0.22
CA GLU A 144 11.56 -24.10 -0.41
C GLU A 144 11.65 -24.92 -1.70
N GLU A 145 10.62 -25.73 -1.98
CA GLU A 145 10.58 -26.63 -3.15
C GLU A 145 10.37 -25.87 -4.47
N PHE A 146 9.83 -24.65 -4.41
CA PHE A 146 9.41 -23.90 -5.59
C PHE A 146 10.30 -22.68 -5.91
N ILE A 147 11.20 -22.29 -4.98
CA ILE A 147 11.94 -21.02 -5.06
C ILE A 147 12.76 -20.85 -6.33
N ASP A 148 13.22 -21.94 -6.91
CA ASP A 148 14.01 -21.95 -8.15
C ASP A 148 13.16 -22.13 -9.43
N SER A 149 11.83 -22.18 -9.29
CA SER A 149 10.88 -22.20 -10.40
C SER A 149 10.47 -20.78 -10.81
N PRO A 150 10.16 -20.53 -12.10
CA PRO A 150 9.66 -19.23 -12.57
C PRO A 150 8.32 -18.86 -11.91
N ILE A 151 8.16 -17.57 -11.54
CA ILE A 151 6.93 -17.08 -10.86
C ILE A 151 5.66 -17.33 -11.67
N ARG A 152 5.72 -17.36 -13.00
CA ARG A 152 4.57 -17.68 -13.86
C ARG A 152 3.97 -19.07 -13.59
N THR A 153 4.72 -19.96 -12.94
CA THR A 153 4.25 -21.31 -12.55
C THR A 153 3.62 -21.34 -11.15
N TYR A 154 3.72 -20.24 -10.40
CA TYR A 154 3.16 -20.14 -9.06
C TYR A 154 1.65 -19.93 -9.10
N SER A 155 0.97 -20.43 -8.09
CA SER A 155 -0.40 -20.00 -7.82
C SER A 155 -0.42 -18.55 -7.32
N SER A 156 -1.57 -17.88 -7.41
CA SER A 156 -1.72 -16.53 -6.85
C SER A 156 -1.39 -16.49 -5.35
N GLY A 157 -1.74 -17.55 -4.62
CA GLY A 157 -1.41 -17.71 -3.20
C GLY A 157 0.09 -17.80 -2.96
N MET A 158 0.83 -18.61 -3.75
CA MET A 158 2.29 -18.73 -3.64
C MET A 158 2.98 -17.39 -3.93
N THR A 159 2.55 -16.70 -4.99
CA THR A 159 3.09 -15.38 -5.34
C THR A 159 2.87 -14.38 -4.19
N ALA A 160 1.68 -14.36 -3.64
CA ALA A 160 1.34 -13.45 -2.55
C ALA A 160 2.08 -13.80 -1.24
N ARG A 161 2.27 -15.10 -0.91
CA ARG A 161 3.10 -15.56 0.22
C ARG A 161 4.54 -15.05 0.10
N LEU A 162 5.16 -15.25 -1.06
CA LEU A 162 6.53 -14.78 -1.28
C LEU A 162 6.64 -13.26 -1.19
N ALA A 163 5.72 -12.54 -1.81
CA ALA A 163 5.71 -11.08 -1.80
C ALA A 163 5.53 -10.51 -0.38
N PHE A 164 4.62 -11.10 0.42
CA PHE A 164 4.42 -10.71 1.81
C PHE A 164 5.67 -10.99 2.65
N ALA A 165 6.29 -12.16 2.48
CA ALA A 165 7.51 -12.53 3.18
C ALA A 165 8.63 -11.51 2.91
N VAL A 166 8.88 -11.17 1.63
CA VAL A 166 9.89 -10.16 1.25
C VAL A 166 9.57 -8.80 1.86
N ALA A 167 8.33 -8.33 1.71
CA ALA A 167 7.94 -7.00 2.17
C ALA A 167 8.04 -6.84 3.69
N THR A 168 7.85 -7.91 4.46
CA THR A 168 7.89 -7.87 5.92
C THR A 168 9.26 -8.24 6.50
N ASP A 169 10.11 -8.97 5.78
CA ASP A 169 11.45 -9.32 6.25
C ASP A 169 12.40 -8.12 6.32
N VAL A 170 12.18 -7.14 5.46
CA VAL A 170 13.02 -5.94 5.36
C VAL A 170 12.84 -4.92 6.51
N GLU A 171 12.07 -5.28 7.53
CA GLU A 171 11.83 -4.44 8.72
C GLU A 171 11.47 -2.99 8.39
N PRO A 172 10.34 -2.74 7.73
CA PRO A 172 9.93 -1.40 7.37
C PRO A 172 9.63 -0.54 8.60
N ASP A 173 9.71 0.79 8.42
CA ASP A 173 9.31 1.75 9.44
C ASP A 173 7.80 2.01 9.37
N ILE A 174 7.22 1.86 8.17
CA ILE A 174 5.80 2.11 7.88
C ILE A 174 5.23 0.93 7.09
N LEU A 175 4.15 0.34 7.61
CA LEU A 175 3.39 -0.71 6.96
C LEU A 175 2.08 -0.13 6.39
N LEU A 176 1.83 -0.36 5.10
CA LEU A 176 0.53 -0.06 4.49
C LEU A 176 -0.21 -1.37 4.24
N VAL A 177 -1.23 -1.63 5.04
CA VAL A 177 -1.95 -2.90 5.07
C VAL A 177 -3.31 -2.72 4.41
N ASP A 178 -3.63 -3.52 3.38
CA ASP A 178 -4.97 -3.58 2.81
C ASP A 178 -5.75 -4.74 3.44
N GLU A 179 -7.03 -4.55 3.60
CA GLU A 179 -8.00 -5.54 4.05
C GLU A 179 -7.98 -6.83 3.22
N THR A 180 -7.62 -6.72 1.94
CA THR A 180 -7.52 -7.85 1.00
C THR A 180 -6.35 -8.79 1.27
N LEU A 181 -5.68 -8.69 2.44
CA LEU A 181 -4.65 -9.63 2.90
C LEU A 181 -5.18 -11.06 3.16
N ALA A 182 -6.14 -11.52 2.35
CA ALA A 182 -6.52 -12.92 2.25
C ALA A 182 -5.45 -13.69 1.45
N VAL A 183 -4.22 -13.72 1.98
CA VAL A 183 -3.08 -14.38 1.35
C VAL A 183 -3.02 -15.83 1.79
N GLY A 184 -3.05 -16.74 0.82
CA GLY A 184 -2.95 -18.17 1.11
C GLY A 184 -4.18 -18.75 1.80
N ASP A 185 -3.98 -19.84 2.54
CA ASP A 185 -4.98 -20.49 3.37
C ASP A 185 -5.16 -19.78 4.74
N GLU A 186 -6.12 -20.27 5.52
CA GLU A 186 -6.45 -19.69 6.83
C GLU A 186 -5.24 -19.68 7.81
N ARG A 187 -4.44 -20.76 7.79
CA ARG A 187 -3.22 -20.86 8.61
C ARG A 187 -2.20 -19.79 8.24
N PHE A 188 -1.99 -19.57 6.94
CA PHE A 188 -1.05 -18.55 6.49
C PHE A 188 -1.57 -17.13 6.75
N GLN A 189 -2.88 -16.91 6.67
CA GLN A 189 -3.50 -15.63 7.04
C GLN A 189 -3.28 -15.31 8.52
N GLU A 190 -3.37 -16.32 9.41
CA GLU A 190 -3.07 -16.12 10.83
C GLU A 190 -1.59 -15.73 11.04
N LYS A 191 -0.68 -16.43 10.38
CA LYS A 191 0.76 -16.11 10.38
C LYS A 191 1.04 -14.67 9.89
N CYS A 192 0.30 -14.18 8.88
CA CYS A 192 0.38 -12.79 8.43
C CYS A 192 -0.12 -11.82 9.50
N ARG A 193 -1.24 -12.12 10.17
CA ARG A 193 -1.78 -11.29 11.27
C ARG A 193 -0.80 -11.18 12.43
N GLU A 194 -0.25 -12.32 12.87
CA GLU A 194 0.79 -12.34 13.92
C GLU A 194 2.01 -11.50 13.56
N ARG A 195 2.44 -11.54 12.30
CA ARG A 195 3.57 -10.73 11.80
C ARG A 195 3.25 -9.23 11.84
N ILE A 196 2.06 -8.82 11.41
CA ILE A 196 1.60 -7.43 11.47
C ILE A 196 1.49 -6.96 12.92
N ASP A 197 0.95 -7.79 13.81
CA ASP A 197 0.85 -7.49 15.23
C ASP A 197 2.22 -7.36 15.90
N ALA A 198 3.21 -8.15 15.49
CA ALA A 198 4.58 -8.00 15.96
C ALA A 198 5.17 -6.62 15.57
N PHE A 199 4.90 -6.12 14.34
CA PHE A 199 5.30 -4.78 13.93
C PHE A 199 4.65 -3.69 14.79
N ARG A 200 3.35 -3.82 15.08
CA ARG A 200 2.63 -2.87 15.96
C ARG A 200 3.23 -2.86 17.36
N LYS A 201 3.47 -4.04 17.95
CA LYS A 201 4.10 -4.18 19.27
C LYS A 201 5.52 -3.63 19.31
N ALA A 202 6.24 -3.70 18.18
CA ALA A 202 7.57 -3.11 18.02
C ALA A 202 7.56 -1.59 17.79
N GLY A 203 6.38 -0.93 17.86
CA GLY A 203 6.25 0.52 17.70
C GLY A 203 6.43 1.00 16.26
N LYS A 204 6.22 0.15 15.26
CA LYS A 204 6.21 0.55 13.85
C LYS A 204 4.89 1.24 13.49
N THR A 205 4.96 2.16 12.53
CA THR A 205 3.77 2.87 12.03
C THR A 205 2.96 1.97 11.11
N VAL A 206 1.64 1.86 11.32
CA VAL A 206 0.78 1.01 10.50
C VAL A 206 -0.44 1.80 10.03
N LEU A 207 -0.68 1.81 8.71
CA LEU A 207 -1.94 2.25 8.14
C LEU A 207 -2.71 1.03 7.65
N LEU A 208 -3.91 0.85 8.18
CA LEU A 208 -4.79 -0.28 7.85
C LEU A 208 -6.01 0.22 7.07
N VAL A 209 -6.18 -0.21 5.82
CA VAL A 209 -7.46 -0.03 5.11
C VAL A 209 -8.39 -1.17 5.47
N SER A 210 -9.59 -0.84 5.92
CA SER A 210 -10.66 -1.81 6.09
C SER A 210 -12.04 -1.20 5.81
N HIS A 211 -12.97 -2.03 5.32
CA HIS A 211 -14.39 -1.70 5.33
C HIS A 211 -15.07 -2.25 6.59
N ASN A 212 -14.37 -3.08 7.36
CA ASN A 212 -14.88 -3.66 8.59
C ASN A 212 -14.47 -2.82 9.81
N LEU A 213 -15.43 -2.07 10.33
CA LEU A 213 -15.23 -1.21 11.51
C LEU A 213 -14.78 -1.99 12.75
N ALA A 214 -15.21 -3.25 12.92
CA ALA A 214 -14.81 -4.06 14.08
C ALA A 214 -13.30 -4.36 14.07
N GLN A 215 -12.72 -4.60 12.89
CA GLN A 215 -11.27 -4.80 12.76
C GLN A 215 -10.50 -3.51 13.05
N VAL A 216 -11.02 -2.36 12.60
CA VAL A 216 -10.40 -1.06 12.86
C VAL A 216 -10.47 -0.73 14.35
N ASN A 217 -11.63 -0.94 14.99
CA ASN A 217 -11.86 -0.68 16.41
C ASN A 217 -10.91 -1.45 17.33
N GLY A 218 -10.64 -2.72 17.02
CA GLY A 218 -9.75 -3.56 17.83
C GLY A 218 -8.27 -3.28 17.63
N ASN A 219 -7.89 -2.62 16.53
CA ASN A 219 -6.51 -2.55 16.08
C ASN A 219 -5.93 -1.15 15.94
N CYS A 220 -6.76 -0.10 15.85
CA CYS A 220 -6.32 1.26 15.56
C CYS A 220 -6.58 2.21 16.73
N ARG A 221 -5.67 3.17 16.95
CA ARG A 221 -5.89 4.26 17.92
C ARG A 221 -6.90 5.28 17.41
N ARG A 222 -6.94 5.49 16.10
CA ARG A 222 -7.90 6.35 15.42
C ARG A 222 -8.21 5.80 14.03
N ALA A 223 -9.33 6.22 13.49
CA ALA A 223 -9.72 5.92 12.12
C ALA A 223 -9.97 7.21 11.34
N LEU A 224 -9.64 7.15 10.06
CA LEU A 224 -9.89 8.18 9.08
C LEU A 224 -11.01 7.69 8.17
N TRP A 225 -12.11 8.44 8.11
CA TRP A 225 -13.18 8.14 7.17
C TRP A 225 -12.96 8.88 5.86
N ILE A 226 -12.94 8.15 4.74
CA ILE A 226 -12.82 8.74 3.41
C ILE A 226 -14.14 8.61 2.67
N HIS A 227 -14.63 9.75 2.18
CA HIS A 227 -15.80 9.82 1.32
C HIS A 227 -15.50 10.66 0.07
N LYS A 228 -15.67 10.07 -1.13
CA LYS A 228 -15.45 10.75 -2.42
C LYS A 228 -14.14 11.54 -2.51
N GLY A 229 -13.05 10.98 -2.01
CA GLY A 229 -11.73 11.59 -2.06
C GLY A 229 -11.44 12.63 -0.96
N HIS A 230 -12.37 12.88 -0.05
CA HIS A 230 -12.20 13.78 1.10
C HIS A 230 -12.08 13.00 2.40
N ALA A 231 -11.35 13.56 3.37
CA ALA A 231 -11.52 13.17 4.77
C ALA A 231 -12.89 13.69 5.24
N ASP A 232 -13.80 12.78 5.56
CA ASP A 232 -15.12 13.18 6.04
C ASP A 232 -15.06 13.39 7.55
N ARG A 233 -15.05 14.67 7.94
CA ARG A 233 -15.03 15.09 9.35
C ARG A 233 -16.42 14.99 10.01
N SER A 234 -17.50 14.88 9.23
CA SER A 234 -18.87 14.91 9.74
C SER A 234 -19.32 13.61 10.42
N VAL A 235 -18.65 12.50 10.11
CA VAL A 235 -18.98 11.18 10.69
C VAL A 235 -18.41 11.02 12.10
N ALA A 236 -17.49 11.91 12.52
CA ALA A 236 -16.91 11.94 13.85
C ALA A 236 -17.94 12.15 14.95
N GLU A 237 -18.96 12.96 14.68
CA GLU A 237 -19.93 13.38 15.67
C GLU A 237 -21.06 12.37 15.92
N SER A 238 -21.20 11.35 15.06
CA SER A 238 -22.31 10.38 15.11
C SER A 238 -21.93 8.95 15.52
N ALA A 239 -20.66 8.68 15.82
CA ALA A 239 -20.25 7.35 16.30
C ALA A 239 -20.42 7.24 17.82
N PRO A 240 -21.04 6.15 18.34
CA PRO A 240 -21.12 5.93 19.79
C PRO A 240 -19.71 5.74 20.38
N GLU A 241 -19.44 6.44 21.48
CA GLU A 241 -18.15 6.42 22.20
C GLU A 241 -17.65 5.00 22.54
N PRO A 242 -16.32 4.77 22.65
CA PRO A 242 -15.19 5.72 22.72
C PRO A 242 -14.03 5.41 21.77
N LEU A 243 -14.16 5.45 20.48
CA LEU A 243 -13.13 4.88 19.58
C LEU A 243 -12.56 5.79 18.49
N PHE A 244 -13.08 6.98 18.27
CA PHE A 244 -12.63 7.82 17.16
C PHE A 244 -12.32 9.23 17.59
N THR A 245 -11.04 9.57 17.70
CA THR A 245 -10.61 10.93 17.50
C THR A 245 -10.45 11.10 16.00
N LEU A 246 -11.43 11.71 15.36
CA LEU A 246 -11.38 12.08 13.96
C LEU A 246 -10.64 13.41 13.84
N LEU A 247 -9.70 13.45 12.90
CA LEU A 247 -9.09 14.71 12.46
C LEU A 247 -9.87 15.29 11.31
#